data_904ae60c956fc2f15b02dbadcd01f3d0
#
_entry.id   904ae60c956fc2f15b02dbadcd01f3d0
#
_cell.length_a   1.000
_cell.length_b   1.000
_cell.length_c   1.000
_cell.angle_alpha   90.00
_cell.angle_beta   90.00
_cell.angle_gamma   90.00
#
_symmetry.space_group_name_H-M   'P 1'
#
loop_
_entity.id
_entity.type
_entity.pdbx_description
1 polymer ?
#
loop_
_entity_poly.entity_id
_entity_poly.type
_entity_poly.pdbx_seq_one_letter_code
_entity_poly.pdbx_strand_id
1 'polypeptide(L)'
;YVYTYNIDWQDFSDWPLPTEKPTTCCMSYMTSKTPLVTKSWKYQHNYMKNPGDYGFDYSNNHTHLHKFRGKWYVFYHTMSLQHSFNTTAGFRNVCVDEIQVDENTVNIHMGNQTLKGVKQIQPMNPFIIQQAETTAATQGVKFTNGKSIGDMYAVTVPNKTGIIAVRGVEFNKVPSSLEIKASGNGIIEVRRDRPDGEVIASIKVGTPQMKLIESQLQKNMTGTMDLCFVLKGNNITFDEWKFK
;
A
#
# COMPACT_ATOMS: atom_id res chain seq x y z
N TYR A 1 5.98 8.21 -29.09
CA TYR A 1 4.77 8.11 -28.27
C TYR A 1 4.51 6.65 -27.91
N VAL A 2 4.01 6.41 -26.70
CA VAL A 2 3.64 5.11 -26.16
C VAL A 2 2.17 5.16 -25.77
N TYR A 3 1.42 4.14 -26.17
CA TYR A 3 0.03 3.93 -25.78
C TYR A 3 -0.07 2.59 -25.07
N THR A 4 -0.36 2.62 -23.78
CA THR A 4 -0.59 1.42 -22.94
C THR A 4 -2.09 1.18 -22.82
N TYR A 5 -2.50 -0.08 -22.90
CA TYR A 5 -3.91 -0.44 -22.88
C TYR A 5 -4.14 -1.85 -22.34
N ASN A 6 -5.33 -2.08 -21.86
CA ASN A 6 -5.80 -3.39 -21.42
C ASN A 6 -6.31 -4.17 -22.64
N ILE A 7 -5.97 -5.44 -22.70
CA ILE A 7 -6.59 -6.40 -23.63
C ILE A 7 -7.86 -6.95 -22.95
N ASP A 8 -8.92 -7.12 -23.75
CA ASP A 8 -10.18 -7.68 -23.30
C ASP A 8 -10.07 -9.17 -22.89
N TRP A 9 -11.17 -9.74 -22.42
CA TRP A 9 -11.31 -11.16 -22.04
C TRP A 9 -11.24 -12.13 -23.22
N GLN A 10 -10.83 -11.67 -24.38
CA GLN A 10 -10.72 -12.49 -25.58
C GLN A 10 -9.42 -13.31 -25.60
N ASP A 11 -9.54 -14.55 -26.04
CA ASP A 11 -8.38 -15.33 -26.48
C ASP A 11 -8.22 -15.16 -27.99
N PHE A 12 -7.03 -14.76 -28.42
CA PHE A 12 -6.67 -14.60 -29.82
C PHE A 12 -6.15 -15.94 -30.33
N SER A 13 -7.02 -16.74 -30.97
CA SER A 13 -6.61 -18.00 -31.61
C SER A 13 -5.64 -17.74 -32.77
N ASP A 14 -5.93 -16.71 -33.57
CA ASP A 14 -5.20 -16.34 -34.78
C ASP A 14 -4.50 -14.97 -34.54
N TRP A 15 -3.20 -15.03 -34.18
CA TRP A 15 -2.41 -13.81 -33.99
C TRP A 15 -1.55 -13.55 -35.23
N PRO A 16 -1.80 -12.45 -35.99
CA PRO A 16 -1.17 -12.23 -37.29
C PRO A 16 0.23 -11.63 -37.22
N LEU A 17 0.71 -11.24 -36.04
CA LEU A 17 2.00 -10.57 -35.86
C LEU A 17 3.08 -11.56 -35.41
N PRO A 18 4.36 -11.32 -35.73
CA PRO A 18 5.47 -12.16 -35.28
C PRO A 18 5.79 -12.00 -33.76
N THR A 19 5.08 -11.14 -33.07
CA THR A 19 5.23 -10.89 -31.64
C THR A 19 4.39 -11.87 -30.82
N GLU A 20 4.70 -12.00 -29.53
CA GLU A 20 3.87 -12.77 -28.59
C GLU A 20 2.42 -12.27 -28.62
N LYS A 21 1.47 -13.19 -28.74
CA LYS A 21 0.04 -12.83 -28.71
C LYS A 21 -0.37 -12.30 -27.32
N PRO A 22 -1.31 -11.36 -27.25
CA PRO A 22 -1.88 -10.95 -25.98
C PRO A 22 -2.56 -12.12 -25.27
N THR A 23 -2.45 -12.16 -23.95
CA THR A 23 -3.21 -13.06 -23.08
C THR A 23 -4.43 -12.33 -22.50
N THR A 24 -5.40 -13.09 -22.01
CA THR A 24 -6.64 -12.54 -21.47
C THR A 24 -6.40 -11.47 -20.40
N CYS A 25 -6.98 -10.28 -20.57
CA CYS A 25 -6.87 -9.15 -19.67
C CYS A 25 -5.42 -8.78 -19.29
N CYS A 26 -4.45 -8.99 -20.17
CA CYS A 26 -3.11 -8.49 -19.99
C CYS A 26 -3.01 -7.00 -20.33
N MET A 27 -1.91 -6.39 -19.97
CA MET A 27 -1.56 -5.03 -20.39
C MET A 27 -0.54 -5.09 -21.52
N SER A 28 -0.86 -4.41 -22.60
CA SER A 28 -0.02 -4.33 -23.79
C SER A 28 0.30 -2.88 -24.12
N TYR A 29 1.22 -2.67 -25.06
CA TYR A 29 1.52 -1.34 -25.54
C TYR A 29 1.81 -1.28 -27.03
N MET A 30 1.56 -0.11 -27.57
CA MET A 30 1.90 0.27 -28.95
C MET A 30 2.79 1.49 -28.95
N THR A 31 3.57 1.66 -30.00
CA THR A 31 4.41 2.85 -30.20
C THR A 31 4.11 3.51 -31.54
N SER A 32 4.26 4.84 -31.60
CA SER A 32 4.17 5.62 -32.83
C SER A 32 5.08 6.83 -32.78
N LYS A 33 5.63 7.22 -33.94
CA LYS A 33 6.32 8.50 -34.12
C LYS A 33 5.34 9.63 -34.53
N THR A 34 4.18 9.27 -35.06
CA THR A 34 3.14 10.17 -35.58
C THR A 34 1.78 9.78 -35.00
N PRO A 35 1.49 10.06 -33.72
CA PRO A 35 0.36 9.47 -32.99
C PRO A 35 -1.02 9.84 -33.53
N LEU A 36 -1.12 10.92 -34.29
CA LEU A 36 -2.40 11.33 -34.94
C LEU A 36 -2.70 10.52 -36.22
N VAL A 37 -1.76 9.71 -36.68
CA VAL A 37 -1.96 8.83 -37.84
C VAL A 37 -2.25 7.42 -37.34
N THR A 38 -3.48 6.95 -37.39
CA THR A 38 -3.93 5.68 -36.82
C THR A 38 -3.08 4.49 -37.27
N LYS A 39 -2.74 4.41 -38.56
CA LYS A 39 -1.93 3.29 -39.14
C LYS A 39 -0.45 3.35 -38.73
N SER A 40 0.02 4.38 -38.03
CA SER A 40 1.41 4.50 -37.58
C SER A 40 1.70 3.74 -36.28
N TRP A 41 0.68 3.34 -35.57
CA TRP A 41 0.81 2.58 -34.32
C TRP A 41 1.25 1.16 -34.59
N LYS A 42 2.30 0.74 -33.89
CA LYS A 42 2.86 -0.61 -33.97
C LYS A 42 2.73 -1.30 -32.62
N TYR A 43 2.07 -2.44 -32.60
CA TYR A 43 2.03 -3.31 -31.44
C TYR A 43 3.44 -3.76 -31.09
N GLN A 44 3.78 -3.76 -29.82
CA GLN A 44 5.07 -4.21 -29.34
C GLN A 44 4.94 -5.59 -28.70
N HIS A 45 4.46 -5.66 -27.48
CA HIS A 45 4.18 -6.89 -26.74
C HIS A 45 3.39 -6.60 -25.45
N ASN A 46 3.15 -7.65 -24.65
CA ASN A 46 2.60 -7.55 -23.32
C ASN A 46 3.68 -7.11 -22.33
N TYR A 47 3.36 -6.21 -21.42
CA TYR A 47 4.27 -5.78 -20.35
C TYR A 47 3.77 -6.13 -18.95
N MET A 48 2.52 -6.63 -18.82
CA MET A 48 1.95 -7.11 -17.57
C MET A 48 0.90 -8.17 -17.87
N LYS A 49 1.02 -9.34 -17.25
CA LYS A 49 0.02 -10.41 -17.37
C LYS A 49 -1.21 -10.10 -16.53
N ASN A 50 -2.23 -10.97 -16.58
CA ASN A 50 -3.38 -10.90 -15.69
C ASN A 50 -2.93 -11.04 -14.22
N PRO A 51 -3.56 -10.34 -13.26
CA PRO A 51 -3.25 -10.53 -11.84
C PRO A 51 -3.27 -11.99 -11.37
N GLY A 52 -4.16 -12.82 -11.93
CA GLY A 52 -4.22 -14.26 -11.65
C GLY A 52 -2.96 -15.04 -12.00
N ASP A 53 -2.20 -14.60 -13.00
CA ASP A 53 -0.92 -15.22 -13.36
C ASP A 53 0.19 -14.96 -12.33
N TYR A 54 -0.01 -14.01 -11.43
CA TYR A 54 0.89 -13.67 -10.33
C TYR A 54 0.40 -14.16 -8.96
N GLY A 55 -0.68 -14.95 -8.94
CA GLY A 55 -1.23 -15.53 -7.71
C GLY A 55 -2.27 -14.66 -7.01
N PHE A 56 -2.77 -13.62 -7.66
CA PHE A 56 -3.94 -12.85 -7.24
C PHE A 56 -5.23 -13.40 -7.88
N ASP A 57 -6.34 -12.69 -7.72
CA ASP A 57 -7.59 -13.06 -8.40
C ASP A 57 -7.46 -12.86 -9.91
N TYR A 58 -7.99 -13.80 -10.66
CA TYR A 58 -8.19 -13.63 -12.09
C TYR A 58 -9.27 -12.58 -12.32
N SER A 59 -8.88 -11.40 -12.75
CA SER A 59 -9.71 -10.20 -12.76
C SER A 59 -9.31 -9.27 -13.92
N ASN A 60 -10.04 -8.19 -14.13
CA ASN A 60 -9.61 -7.14 -15.04
C ASN A 60 -8.30 -6.52 -14.56
N ASN A 61 -7.57 -5.93 -15.48
CA ASN A 61 -6.26 -5.36 -15.23
C ASN A 61 -6.22 -3.91 -15.71
N HIS A 62 -5.69 -3.02 -14.90
CA HIS A 62 -5.43 -1.63 -15.27
C HIS A 62 -4.11 -1.22 -14.65
N THR A 63 -3.27 -0.56 -15.42
CA THR A 63 -1.97 -0.12 -14.97
C THR A 63 -1.71 1.34 -15.32
N HIS A 64 -0.80 1.95 -14.60
CA HIS A 64 -0.21 3.23 -14.91
C HIS A 64 1.31 3.14 -14.74
N LEU A 65 2.05 3.56 -15.77
CA LEU A 65 3.50 3.64 -15.72
C LEU A 65 3.93 5.06 -15.34
N HIS A 66 4.84 5.15 -14.38
CA HIS A 66 5.36 6.44 -13.94
C HIS A 66 6.85 6.37 -13.62
N LYS A 67 7.60 7.36 -14.13
CA LYS A 67 9.02 7.49 -13.81
C LYS A 67 9.20 8.42 -12.61
N PHE A 68 9.86 7.94 -11.57
CA PHE A 68 10.14 8.71 -10.38
C PHE A 68 11.58 8.46 -9.91
N ARG A 69 12.34 9.53 -9.67
CA ARG A 69 13.74 9.49 -9.23
C ARG A 69 14.62 8.55 -10.08
N GLY A 70 14.43 8.58 -11.39
CA GLY A 70 15.24 7.79 -12.36
C GLY A 70 14.82 6.33 -12.53
N LYS A 71 13.81 5.87 -11.81
CA LYS A 71 13.26 4.52 -11.93
C LYS A 71 11.85 4.55 -12.47
N TRP A 72 11.45 3.47 -13.15
CA TRP A 72 10.08 3.28 -13.60
C TRP A 72 9.31 2.41 -12.63
N TYR A 73 8.06 2.78 -12.38
CA TYR A 73 7.10 2.09 -11.53
C TYR A 73 5.85 1.78 -12.33
N VAL A 74 5.29 0.61 -12.06
CA VAL A 74 3.97 0.23 -12.55
C VAL A 74 2.98 0.20 -11.38
N PHE A 75 1.97 1.05 -11.46
CA PHE A 75 0.84 1.04 -10.55
C PHE A 75 -0.24 0.15 -11.13
N TYR A 76 -0.84 -0.67 -10.32
CA TYR A 76 -1.89 -1.60 -10.71
C TYR A 76 -2.86 -1.82 -9.54
N HIS A 77 -3.86 -2.64 -9.72
CA HIS A 77 -4.77 -2.98 -8.63
C HIS A 77 -4.87 -4.49 -8.43
N THR A 78 -5.23 -4.88 -7.21
CA THR A 78 -5.62 -6.24 -6.86
C THR A 78 -6.92 -6.23 -6.06
N MET A 79 -7.46 -7.41 -5.76
CA MET A 79 -8.65 -7.58 -4.92
C MET A 79 -8.28 -7.94 -3.46
N SER A 80 -7.02 -7.80 -3.06
CA SER A 80 -6.53 -8.18 -1.72
C SER A 80 -7.27 -7.45 -0.60
N LEU A 81 -7.66 -6.18 -0.81
CA LEU A 81 -8.45 -5.42 0.16
C LEU A 81 -9.84 -6.03 0.37
N GLN A 82 -10.49 -6.48 -0.71
CA GLN A 82 -11.78 -7.18 -0.65
C GLN A 82 -11.67 -8.44 0.22
N HIS A 83 -10.63 -9.24 0.04
CA HIS A 83 -10.38 -10.43 0.86
C HIS A 83 -10.16 -10.07 2.32
N SER A 84 -9.38 -9.01 2.60
CA SER A 84 -9.14 -8.52 3.96
C SER A 84 -10.44 -8.12 4.67
N PHE A 85 -11.41 -7.61 3.94
CA PHE A 85 -12.73 -7.24 4.47
C PHE A 85 -13.72 -8.39 4.48
N ASN A 86 -13.34 -9.57 3.99
CA ASN A 86 -14.22 -10.73 3.84
C ASN A 86 -15.54 -10.38 3.12
N THR A 87 -15.45 -9.73 1.98
CA THR A 87 -16.57 -9.25 1.19
C THR A 87 -16.35 -9.52 -0.30
N THR A 88 -17.43 -9.49 -1.08
CA THR A 88 -17.41 -9.59 -2.55
C THR A 88 -17.85 -8.28 -3.21
N ALA A 89 -17.79 -7.16 -2.50
CA ALA A 89 -18.29 -5.86 -2.96
C ALA A 89 -17.43 -5.19 -4.05
N GLY A 90 -16.35 -5.82 -4.50
CA GLY A 90 -15.51 -5.31 -5.59
C GLY A 90 -14.45 -4.29 -5.16
N PHE A 91 -14.06 -4.28 -3.90
CA PHE A 91 -13.01 -3.36 -3.42
C PHE A 91 -11.65 -3.69 -4.03
N ARG A 92 -11.10 -2.73 -4.74
CA ARG A 92 -9.75 -2.76 -5.28
C ARG A 92 -8.81 -1.97 -4.38
N ASN A 93 -7.57 -2.41 -4.30
CA ASN A 93 -6.49 -1.66 -3.68
C ASN A 93 -5.39 -1.35 -4.70
N VAL A 94 -4.77 -0.20 -4.55
CA VAL A 94 -3.62 0.18 -5.38
C VAL A 94 -2.39 -0.60 -4.91
N CYS A 95 -1.67 -1.16 -5.87
CA CYS A 95 -0.38 -1.78 -5.70
C CYS A 95 0.65 -1.09 -6.60
N VAL A 96 1.93 -1.26 -6.29
CA VAL A 96 3.03 -0.72 -7.08
C VAL A 96 4.24 -1.64 -7.01
N ASP A 97 4.88 -1.86 -8.18
CA ASP A 97 6.17 -2.54 -8.29
C ASP A 97 7.12 -1.74 -9.20
N GLU A 98 8.43 -1.98 -9.10
CA GLU A 98 9.38 -1.45 -10.08
C GLU A 98 9.25 -2.22 -11.39
N ILE A 99 9.38 -1.53 -12.51
CA ILE A 99 9.40 -2.12 -13.85
C ILE A 99 10.58 -1.58 -14.66
N GLN A 100 11.21 -2.44 -15.43
CA GLN A 100 12.30 -2.03 -16.28
C GLN A 100 11.78 -1.48 -17.61
N VAL A 101 12.23 -0.28 -17.98
CA VAL A 101 11.94 0.36 -19.27
C VAL A 101 13.25 0.81 -19.90
N ASP A 102 13.52 0.35 -21.10
CA ASP A 102 14.60 0.89 -21.93
C ASP A 102 14.03 2.07 -22.74
N GLU A 103 14.39 3.27 -22.33
CA GLU A 103 13.89 4.50 -22.95
C GLU A 103 14.47 4.74 -24.35
N ASN A 104 15.65 4.18 -24.65
CA ASN A 104 16.29 4.38 -25.95
C ASN A 104 15.59 3.56 -27.05
N THR A 105 15.23 2.34 -26.72
CA THR A 105 14.51 1.43 -27.62
C THR A 105 12.99 1.50 -27.43
N VAL A 106 12.52 2.18 -26.39
CA VAL A 106 11.12 2.23 -25.97
C VAL A 106 10.58 0.82 -25.67
N ASN A 107 11.42 0.00 -25.01
CA ASN A 107 11.04 -1.35 -24.63
C ASN A 107 10.61 -1.40 -23.15
N ILE A 108 9.35 -1.73 -22.91
CA ILE A 108 8.79 -1.96 -21.57
C ILE A 108 8.90 -3.46 -21.29
N HIS A 109 9.80 -3.86 -20.38
CA HIS A 109 9.96 -5.27 -20.04
C HIS A 109 8.74 -5.82 -19.31
N MET A 110 8.61 -7.15 -19.26
CA MET A 110 7.55 -7.80 -18.50
C MET A 110 7.67 -7.42 -17.02
N GLY A 111 6.63 -6.78 -16.49
CA GLY A 111 6.51 -6.44 -15.09
C GLY A 111 6.10 -7.63 -14.23
N ASN A 112 6.14 -7.42 -12.93
CA ASN A 112 5.66 -8.38 -11.94
C ASN A 112 4.62 -7.71 -11.04
N GLN A 113 3.78 -8.52 -10.40
CA GLN A 113 2.84 -8.07 -9.38
C GLN A 113 3.16 -8.79 -8.08
N THR A 114 3.46 -8.04 -7.02
CA THR A 114 3.88 -8.62 -5.73
C THR A 114 3.14 -8.00 -4.56
N LEU A 115 3.00 -8.77 -3.47
CA LEU A 115 2.58 -8.22 -2.18
C LEU A 115 3.73 -7.49 -1.47
N LYS A 116 4.96 -7.68 -1.93
CA LYS A 116 6.13 -7.02 -1.36
C LYS A 116 6.17 -5.53 -1.72
N GLY A 117 5.72 -5.19 -2.93
CA GLY A 117 5.79 -3.84 -3.45
C GLY A 117 7.22 -3.33 -3.63
N VAL A 118 7.37 -2.03 -3.55
CA VAL A 118 8.65 -1.33 -3.76
C VAL A 118 9.37 -1.04 -2.45
N LYS A 119 10.69 -0.85 -2.54
CA LYS A 119 11.47 -0.34 -1.40
C LYS A 119 11.00 1.07 -1.05
N GLN A 120 10.83 1.35 0.24
CA GLN A 120 10.52 2.69 0.73
C GLN A 120 11.55 3.70 0.23
N ILE A 121 11.08 4.74 -0.42
CA ILE A 121 11.92 5.74 -1.08
C ILE A 121 12.34 6.84 -0.11
N GLN A 122 11.46 7.15 0.83
CA GLN A 122 11.62 8.25 1.76
C GLN A 122 11.17 7.82 3.16
N PRO A 123 11.93 8.13 4.20
CA PRO A 123 11.50 7.85 5.57
C PRO A 123 10.18 8.54 5.90
N MET A 124 9.41 7.94 6.80
CA MET A 124 8.18 8.53 7.31
C MET A 124 8.55 9.58 8.38
N ASN A 125 7.96 10.77 8.26
CA ASN A 125 8.12 11.83 9.25
C ASN A 125 7.13 11.63 10.41
N PRO A 126 7.58 11.32 11.63
CA PRO A 126 6.69 11.10 12.77
C PRO A 126 6.16 12.40 13.40
N PHE A 127 6.66 13.56 13.01
CA PHE A 127 6.31 14.86 13.60
C PHE A 127 5.12 15.54 12.91
N ILE A 128 4.51 14.90 11.93
CA ILE A 128 3.23 15.27 11.33
C ILE A 128 2.20 14.19 11.64
N ILE A 129 0.92 14.52 11.53
CA ILE A 129 -0.16 13.53 11.75
C ILE A 129 0.01 12.38 10.74
N GLN A 130 0.03 11.18 11.28
CA GLN A 130 0.03 9.92 10.54
C GLN A 130 -1.27 9.18 10.85
N GLN A 131 -1.86 8.56 9.83
CA GLN A 131 -3.08 7.79 9.98
C GLN A 131 -2.75 6.35 10.43
N ALA A 132 -3.57 5.76 11.28
CA ALA A 132 -3.34 4.39 11.78
C ALA A 132 -3.48 3.33 10.68
N GLU A 133 -4.24 3.62 9.62
CA GLU A 133 -4.35 2.75 8.44
C GLU A 133 -3.16 2.85 7.48
N THR A 134 -2.29 3.84 7.63
CA THR A 134 -1.01 3.90 6.91
C THR A 134 -0.03 2.92 7.54
N THR A 135 -0.09 1.67 7.11
CA THR A 135 0.59 0.54 7.75
C THR A 135 1.35 -0.32 6.75
N ALA A 136 2.46 -0.91 7.20
CA ALA A 136 3.23 -1.91 6.47
C ALA A 136 2.73 -3.34 6.71
N ALA A 137 2.18 -3.62 7.90
CA ALA A 137 1.59 -4.91 8.23
C ALA A 137 0.64 -4.77 9.43
N THR A 138 -0.36 -5.64 9.51
CA THR A 138 -1.31 -5.68 10.62
C THR A 138 -1.63 -7.09 11.06
N GLN A 139 -2.00 -7.24 12.33
CA GLN A 139 -2.55 -8.47 12.89
C GLN A 139 -3.60 -8.10 13.96
N GLY A 140 -4.69 -8.86 14.03
CA GLY A 140 -5.71 -8.68 15.08
C GLY A 140 -6.44 -7.32 15.05
N VAL A 141 -6.36 -6.59 13.96
CA VAL A 141 -7.13 -5.36 13.70
C VAL A 141 -7.92 -5.53 12.40
N LYS A 142 -8.98 -4.76 12.30
CA LYS A 142 -9.75 -4.52 11.07
C LYS A 142 -9.86 -3.02 10.85
N PHE A 143 -10.03 -2.60 9.62
CA PHE A 143 -10.29 -1.20 9.30
C PHE A 143 -11.78 -0.98 9.08
N THR A 144 -12.30 0.14 9.60
CA THR A 144 -13.70 0.55 9.46
C THR A 144 -13.75 2.00 8.99
N ASN A 145 -14.82 2.36 8.28
CA ASN A 145 -15.02 3.75 7.85
C ASN A 145 -15.09 4.70 9.05
N GLY A 146 -14.41 5.80 8.94
CA GLY A 146 -14.49 6.94 9.85
C GLY A 146 -15.68 7.85 9.54
N LYS A 147 -15.54 9.14 9.90
CA LYS A 147 -16.62 10.12 9.74
C LYS A 147 -16.74 10.69 8.32
N SER A 148 -15.69 10.62 7.53
CA SER A 148 -15.64 11.15 6.16
C SER A 148 -15.18 10.10 5.16
N ILE A 149 -15.41 10.36 3.88
CA ILE A 149 -14.94 9.47 2.79
C ILE A 149 -13.41 9.44 2.81
N GLY A 150 -12.85 8.24 2.86
CA GLY A 150 -11.40 8.02 2.90
C GLY A 150 -10.78 8.10 4.30
N ASP A 151 -11.56 8.44 5.32
CA ASP A 151 -11.16 8.37 6.71
C ASP A 151 -11.47 6.95 7.24
N MET A 152 -10.47 6.29 7.80
CA MET A 152 -10.60 4.92 8.31
C MET A 152 -10.00 4.80 9.71
N TYR A 153 -10.56 3.91 10.50
CA TYR A 153 -10.07 3.60 11.84
C TYR A 153 -9.58 2.16 11.90
N ALA A 154 -8.46 1.95 12.58
CA ALA A 154 -8.03 0.61 12.97
C ALA A 154 -8.76 0.20 14.26
N VAL A 155 -9.48 -0.91 14.22
CA VAL A 155 -10.27 -1.43 15.34
C VAL A 155 -9.79 -2.81 15.72
N THR A 156 -9.56 -3.06 17.02
CA THR A 156 -9.16 -4.39 17.49
C THR A 156 -10.26 -5.43 17.24
N VAL A 157 -9.85 -6.60 16.75
CA VAL A 157 -10.74 -7.76 16.68
C VAL A 157 -10.98 -8.29 18.10
N PRO A 158 -12.22 -8.63 18.48
CA PRO A 158 -12.53 -9.15 19.82
C PRO A 158 -11.62 -10.29 20.22
N ASN A 159 -11.14 -10.27 21.45
CA ASN A 159 -10.25 -11.30 22.06
C ASN A 159 -8.91 -11.48 21.36
N LYS A 160 -8.47 -10.49 20.57
CA LYS A 160 -7.14 -10.50 19.94
C LYS A 160 -6.35 -9.26 20.33
N THR A 161 -5.04 -9.41 20.44
CA THR A 161 -4.11 -8.28 20.47
C THR A 161 -4.01 -7.71 19.06
N GLY A 162 -4.27 -6.40 18.93
CA GLY A 162 -4.07 -5.69 17.67
C GLY A 162 -2.59 -5.31 17.49
N ILE A 163 -2.07 -5.46 16.28
CA ILE A 163 -0.73 -5.03 15.92
C ILE A 163 -0.82 -4.22 14.64
N ILE A 164 -0.18 -3.05 14.63
CA ILE A 164 0.02 -2.20 13.45
C ILE A 164 1.51 -1.91 13.35
N ALA A 165 2.13 -2.34 12.26
CA ALA A 165 3.53 -2.10 11.99
C ALA A 165 3.71 -0.97 10.98
N VAL A 166 4.60 -0.04 11.27
CA VAL A 166 4.97 1.10 10.43
C VAL A 166 6.47 1.06 10.20
N ARG A 167 6.92 1.18 8.96
CA ARG A 167 8.33 1.04 8.59
C ARG A 167 8.99 2.36 8.29
N GLY A 168 10.31 2.42 8.57
CA GLY A 168 11.19 3.50 8.17
C GLY A 168 10.80 4.86 8.73
N VAL A 169 10.46 4.93 10.01
CA VAL A 169 10.14 6.18 10.71
C VAL A 169 11.42 6.88 11.13
N GLU A 170 11.62 8.12 10.68
CA GLU A 170 12.86 8.87 10.91
C GLU A 170 12.70 9.93 11.99
N PHE A 171 13.41 9.76 13.09
CA PHE A 171 13.52 10.72 14.19
C PHE A 171 14.76 11.60 13.98
N ASN A 172 14.61 12.70 13.24
CA ASN A 172 15.67 13.69 12.99
C ASN A 172 15.91 14.62 14.20
N LYS A 173 15.09 14.54 15.22
CA LYS A 173 15.23 15.15 16.54
C LYS A 173 14.65 14.20 17.60
N VAL A 174 15.07 14.38 18.86
CA VAL A 174 14.50 13.64 19.99
C VAL A 174 13.09 14.12 20.25
N PRO A 175 12.05 13.27 20.18
CA PRO A 175 10.69 13.67 20.49
C PRO A 175 10.51 13.83 22.00
N SER A 176 9.62 14.74 22.39
CA SER A 176 9.25 14.99 23.79
C SER A 176 8.07 14.15 24.29
N SER A 177 7.12 13.87 23.41
CA SER A 177 5.91 13.11 23.71
C SER A 177 5.33 12.46 22.48
N LEU A 178 4.36 11.58 22.67
CA LEU A 178 3.53 10.99 21.63
C LEU A 178 2.08 11.38 21.87
N GLU A 179 1.41 11.87 20.85
CA GLU A 179 -0.02 12.10 20.80
C GLU A 179 -0.69 11.06 19.90
N ILE A 180 -1.75 10.45 20.38
CA ILE A 180 -2.60 9.53 19.60
C ILE A 180 -4.06 9.99 19.68
N LYS A 181 -4.82 9.65 18.64
CA LYS A 181 -6.28 9.81 18.65
C LYS A 181 -6.93 8.44 18.67
N ALA A 182 -7.60 8.14 19.79
CA ALA A 182 -8.13 6.81 20.04
C ALA A 182 -9.37 6.84 20.93
N SER A 183 -10.12 5.73 20.92
CA SER A 183 -11.21 5.44 21.87
C SER A 183 -11.21 3.95 22.23
N GLY A 184 -12.01 3.59 23.24
CA GLY A 184 -12.13 2.22 23.75
C GLY A 184 -11.58 2.06 25.15
N ASN A 185 -11.23 0.82 25.52
CA ASN A 185 -10.71 0.49 26.84
C ASN A 185 -9.52 -0.48 26.73
N GLY A 186 -8.35 -0.03 27.15
CA GLY A 186 -7.13 -0.82 27.10
C GLY A 186 -5.85 0.00 27.09
N ILE A 187 -4.82 -0.54 26.47
CA ILE A 187 -3.50 0.08 26.38
C ILE A 187 -3.02 -0.02 24.93
N ILE A 188 -2.46 1.06 24.41
CA ILE A 188 -1.68 1.06 23.17
C ILE A 188 -0.22 1.23 23.57
N GLU A 189 0.58 0.19 23.34
CA GLU A 189 2.03 0.28 23.48
C GLU A 189 2.66 0.58 22.13
N VAL A 190 3.61 1.51 22.10
CA VAL A 190 4.48 1.72 20.94
C VAL A 190 5.80 1.05 21.21
N ARG A 191 6.22 0.18 20.30
CA ARG A 191 7.41 -0.64 20.43
C ARG A 191 8.35 -0.44 19.25
N ARG A 192 9.65 -0.60 19.52
CA ARG A 192 10.71 -0.49 18.51
C ARG A 192 10.77 -1.75 17.66
N ASP A 193 10.80 -1.57 16.36
CA ASP A 193 11.10 -2.53 15.28
C ASP A 193 10.17 -3.74 15.18
N ARG A 194 9.65 -4.26 16.29
CA ARG A 194 8.85 -5.49 16.31
C ARG A 194 7.84 -5.51 17.47
N PRO A 195 6.78 -6.33 17.38
CA PRO A 195 5.71 -6.34 18.40
C PRO A 195 6.15 -6.71 19.81
N ASP A 196 7.25 -7.44 19.94
CA ASP A 196 7.89 -7.83 21.22
C ASP A 196 9.14 -6.97 21.54
N GLY A 197 9.40 -5.91 20.76
CA GLY A 197 10.51 -5.00 20.94
C GLY A 197 10.40 -4.11 22.17
N GLU A 198 11.41 -3.25 22.39
CA GLU A 198 11.47 -2.30 23.49
C GLU A 198 10.24 -1.37 23.48
N VAL A 199 9.62 -1.18 24.65
CA VAL A 199 8.49 -0.26 24.80
C VAL A 199 8.99 1.18 24.81
N ILE A 200 8.54 1.97 23.85
CA ILE A 200 8.86 3.39 23.69
C ILE A 200 7.85 4.26 24.43
N ALA A 201 6.57 3.91 24.36
CA ALA A 201 5.48 4.57 25.03
C ALA A 201 4.37 3.56 25.38
N SER A 202 3.62 3.86 26.43
CA SER A 202 2.46 3.07 26.86
C SER A 202 1.32 4.01 27.18
N ILE A 203 0.26 3.96 26.39
CA ILE A 203 -0.86 4.90 26.44
C ILE A 203 -2.11 4.18 26.93
N LYS A 204 -2.66 4.60 28.05
CA LYS A 204 -3.95 4.11 28.55
C LYS A 204 -5.10 4.75 27.76
N VAL A 205 -5.88 3.94 27.08
CA VAL A 205 -7.13 4.33 26.43
C VAL A 205 -8.27 3.95 27.37
N GLY A 206 -9.09 4.91 27.77
CA GLY A 206 -10.20 4.71 28.71
C GLY A 206 -11.35 5.66 28.40
N THR A 207 -11.71 5.81 27.14
CA THR A 207 -12.75 6.76 26.70
C THR A 207 -13.64 6.10 25.64
N PRO A 208 -14.98 6.22 25.79
CA PRO A 208 -15.90 5.70 24.77
C PRO A 208 -15.94 6.55 23.50
N GLN A 209 -15.45 7.78 23.57
CA GLN A 209 -15.41 8.71 22.44
C GLN A 209 -13.97 8.89 21.98
N MET A 210 -13.80 9.09 20.67
CA MET A 210 -12.51 9.41 20.05
C MET A 210 -11.93 10.70 20.66
N LYS A 211 -10.73 10.61 21.23
CA LYS A 211 -10.01 11.74 21.85
C LYS A 211 -8.53 11.70 21.53
N LEU A 212 -7.92 12.88 21.54
CA LEU A 212 -6.47 13.02 21.58
C LEU A 212 -5.96 12.69 22.99
N ILE A 213 -4.98 11.82 23.07
CA ILE A 213 -4.35 11.36 24.30
C ILE A 213 -2.84 11.53 24.13
N GLU A 214 -2.24 12.30 25.03
CA GLU A 214 -0.79 12.52 25.04
C GLU A 214 -0.12 11.64 26.10
N SER A 215 1.04 11.09 25.75
CA SER A 215 1.86 10.27 26.64
C SER A 215 3.30 10.69 26.58
N GLN A 216 3.94 10.68 27.76
CA GLN A 216 5.39 10.82 27.85
C GLN A 216 6.08 9.57 27.28
N LEU A 217 7.28 9.77 26.77
CA LEU A 217 8.09 8.69 26.23
C LEU A 217 8.92 8.05 27.34
N GLN A 218 9.05 6.75 27.26
CA GLN A 218 9.88 5.97 28.18
C GLN A 218 11.36 5.90 27.73
N LYS A 219 11.61 6.22 26.46
CA LYS A 219 12.92 6.13 25.80
C LYS A 219 13.11 7.25 24.80
N ASN A 220 14.35 7.69 24.70
CA ASN A 220 14.78 8.59 23.64
C ASN A 220 14.90 7.84 22.31
N MET A 221 14.52 8.52 21.24
CA MET A 221 14.57 7.97 19.88
C MET A 221 15.33 8.94 18.97
N THR A 222 16.22 8.39 18.18
CA THR A 222 16.94 9.11 17.11
C THR A 222 17.21 8.16 15.95
N GLY A 223 17.35 8.70 14.74
CA GLY A 223 17.59 7.91 13.55
C GLY A 223 16.33 7.22 13.03
N THR A 224 16.52 6.30 12.12
CA THR A 224 15.43 5.58 11.45
C THR A 224 15.19 4.23 12.11
N MET A 225 13.91 3.93 12.41
CA MET A 225 13.48 2.66 12.99
C MET A 225 12.08 2.30 12.51
N ASP A 226 11.69 1.06 12.68
CA ASP A 226 10.30 0.64 12.54
C ASP A 226 9.57 0.85 13.87
N LEU A 227 8.26 1.07 13.79
CA LEU A 227 7.38 1.16 14.96
C LEU A 227 6.30 0.09 14.89
N CYS A 228 5.99 -0.51 16.05
CA CYS A 228 4.85 -1.39 16.22
C CYS A 228 3.91 -0.83 17.29
N PHE A 229 2.68 -0.53 16.91
CA PHE A 229 1.61 -0.20 17.85
C PHE A 229 0.92 -1.50 18.24
N VAL A 230 1.00 -1.85 19.52
CA VAL A 230 0.40 -3.06 20.10
C VAL A 230 -0.80 -2.67 20.92
N LEU A 231 -1.99 -2.98 20.41
CA LEU A 231 -3.29 -2.62 21.01
C LEU A 231 -3.79 -3.77 21.88
N LYS A 232 -3.74 -3.58 23.19
CA LYS A 232 -4.13 -4.56 24.22
C LYS A 232 -5.44 -4.12 24.89
N GLY A 233 -6.53 -4.77 24.55
CA GLY A 233 -7.84 -4.44 25.13
C GLY A 233 -8.98 -4.70 24.16
N ASN A 234 -10.19 -4.40 24.61
CA ASN A 234 -11.40 -4.62 23.84
C ASN A 234 -11.90 -3.31 23.22
N ASN A 235 -12.31 -3.40 21.94
CA ASN A 235 -12.90 -2.29 21.21
C ASN A 235 -12.02 -1.02 21.19
N ILE A 236 -10.68 -1.20 21.13
CA ILE A 236 -9.80 -0.07 20.87
C ILE A 236 -9.97 0.34 19.42
N THR A 237 -10.33 1.61 19.22
CA THR A 237 -10.37 2.27 17.92
C THR A 237 -9.22 3.27 17.89
N PHE A 238 -8.33 3.14 16.91
CA PHE A 238 -7.13 3.95 16.75
C PHE A 238 -7.18 4.64 15.39
N ASP A 239 -7.00 5.95 15.37
CA ASP A 239 -7.19 6.83 14.20
C ASP A 239 -5.86 7.45 13.76
N GLU A 240 -5.26 8.26 14.61
CA GLU A 240 -4.09 9.09 14.25
C GLU A 240 -3.01 9.01 15.33
N TRP A 241 -1.78 9.30 14.91
CA TRP A 241 -0.64 9.46 15.83
C TRP A 241 0.36 10.51 15.33
N LYS A 242 1.05 11.13 16.26
CA LYS A 242 2.10 12.11 16.00
C LYS A 242 3.04 12.23 17.19
N PHE A 243 4.34 12.27 16.95
CA PHE A 243 5.34 12.67 17.96
C PHE A 243 5.50 14.21 17.99
N LYS A 244 5.87 14.74 19.13
CA LYS A 244 6.13 16.18 19.34
C LYS A 244 7.60 16.46 19.61
#